data_346e7f4d89fd619088b69ba8240ec3fc
#
_entry.id   346e7f4d89fd619088b69ba8240ec3fc
#
_cell.length_a   1.000
_cell.length_b   1.000
_cell.length_c   1.000
_cell.angle_alpha   90.00
_cell.angle_beta   90.00
_cell.angle_gamma   90.00
#
_symmetry.space_group_name_H-M   'P 1'
#
loop_
_entity.id
_entity.type
_entity.pdbx_description
1 polymer ?
#
loop_
_entity_poly.entity_id
_entity_poly.type
_entity_poly.pdbx_seq_one_letter_code
_entity_poly.pdbx_strand_id
1 'polypeptide(L)'
;QKVRPALQSSKGRSTPWGGAKLVNAFAEVSEGDKVETYAVMAIPGLTAFAAPSSAEGRGVHRMGTTLYAVVGTSLYSVSGVGVMTSLGTIGGTGAVRMVDNGTQLAICPNTGTGYVLDTGVIYSGISNLPTVSDVAYIDGYFVWSAQDSDQFIISSLYDGLSYDALDVATAEGDPDAIVGIINDHRELHLYGVDTVEIWVNTGAAAFPFERQGNA
;
A
#
# COMPACT_ATOMS: atom_id res chain seq x y z
N GLN A 1 -8.85 41.88 -25.72
CA GLN A 1 -8.58 41.33 -24.37
C GLN A 1 -7.87 39.99 -24.55
N LYS A 2 -6.59 39.92 -24.12
CA LYS A 2 -5.85 38.63 -24.20
C LYS A 2 -6.37 37.73 -23.09
N VAL A 3 -6.93 36.60 -23.44
CA VAL A 3 -7.33 35.54 -22.50
C VAL A 3 -6.07 34.78 -22.14
N ARG A 4 -5.67 34.80 -20.88
CA ARG A 4 -4.56 33.97 -20.37
C ARG A 4 -5.08 32.57 -20.11
N PRO A 5 -4.44 31.51 -20.63
CA PRO A 5 -4.82 30.15 -20.27
C PRO A 5 -4.53 29.90 -18.80
N ALA A 6 -5.31 29.05 -18.15
CA ALA A 6 -5.04 28.65 -16.78
C ALA A 6 -3.75 27.83 -16.69
N LEU A 7 -2.85 28.24 -15.83
CA LEU A 7 -1.60 27.53 -15.54
C LEU A 7 -1.81 26.32 -14.62
N GLN A 8 -2.97 26.27 -13.96
CA GLN A 8 -3.35 25.19 -13.02
C GLN A 8 -4.85 24.95 -13.12
N SER A 9 -5.26 23.73 -12.78
CA SER A 9 -6.69 23.44 -12.59
C SER A 9 -7.16 24.13 -11.31
N SER A 10 -8.18 24.98 -11.38
CA SER A 10 -8.75 25.68 -10.25
C SER A 10 -10.28 25.66 -10.29
N LYS A 11 -10.91 25.56 -9.09
CA LYS A 11 -12.34 25.84 -8.92
C LYS A 11 -12.49 27.22 -8.34
N GLY A 12 -13.08 28.14 -9.09
CA GLY A 12 -13.46 29.44 -8.55
C GLY A 12 -14.67 29.33 -7.61
N ARG A 13 -14.82 30.31 -6.70
CA ARG A 13 -15.95 30.39 -5.76
C ARG A 13 -17.31 30.62 -6.46
N SER A 14 -17.33 31.14 -7.68
CA SER A 14 -18.54 31.28 -8.48
C SER A 14 -18.39 30.56 -9.80
N THR A 15 -19.28 29.63 -10.05
CA THR A 15 -19.29 28.69 -11.17
C THR A 15 -19.35 29.26 -12.58
N PRO A 16 -19.81 30.50 -12.87
CA PRO A 16 -19.74 31.02 -14.24
C PRO A 16 -18.35 31.59 -14.63
N TRP A 17 -17.48 31.89 -13.68
CA TRP A 17 -16.30 32.72 -13.94
C TRP A 17 -14.94 32.07 -13.68
N GLY A 18 -14.88 30.85 -13.19
CA GLY A 18 -13.60 30.27 -12.78
C GLY A 18 -13.59 28.77 -12.68
N GLY A 19 -13.61 28.09 -13.81
CA GLY A 19 -13.47 26.63 -13.87
C GLY A 19 -12.52 26.21 -14.98
N ALA A 20 -11.27 26.70 -14.91
CA ALA A 20 -10.27 26.21 -15.85
C ALA A 20 -9.79 24.84 -15.39
N LYS A 21 -9.92 23.83 -16.22
CA LYS A 21 -9.45 22.45 -15.96
C LYS A 21 -8.48 22.05 -17.07
N LEU A 22 -7.24 21.75 -16.69
CA LEU A 22 -6.30 21.09 -17.58
C LEU A 22 -6.53 19.56 -17.46
N VAL A 23 -6.85 18.93 -18.57
CA VAL A 23 -7.03 17.47 -18.65
C VAL A 23 -6.03 16.94 -19.65
N ASN A 24 -5.15 16.04 -19.19
CA ASN A 24 -4.06 15.47 -19.99
C ASN A 24 -3.23 16.54 -20.73
N ALA A 25 -3.04 17.68 -20.08
CA ALA A 25 -2.27 18.80 -20.61
C ALA A 25 -1.58 19.57 -19.48
N PHE A 26 -0.48 20.23 -19.80
CA PHE A 26 0.22 21.16 -18.94
C PHE A 26 0.46 22.48 -19.66
N ALA A 27 0.56 23.56 -18.90
CA ALA A 27 0.90 24.87 -19.43
C ALA A 27 2.39 25.11 -19.29
N GLU A 28 3.05 25.46 -20.35
CA GLU A 28 4.45 25.86 -20.41
C GLU A 28 4.55 27.38 -20.64
N VAL A 29 5.42 28.03 -19.90
CA VAL A 29 5.72 29.45 -20.05
C VAL A 29 7.05 29.57 -20.79
N SER A 30 7.06 30.28 -21.90
CA SER A 30 8.32 30.59 -22.60
C SER A 30 9.10 31.66 -21.84
N GLU A 31 10.29 31.31 -21.39
CA GLU A 31 11.26 32.24 -20.79
C GLU A 31 12.04 32.96 -21.89
N GLY A 32 11.44 33.95 -22.52
CA GLY A 32 12.15 34.73 -23.52
C GLY A 32 11.37 35.96 -23.97
N ASP A 33 12.02 37.13 -23.83
CA ASP A 33 11.60 38.44 -24.32
C ASP A 33 10.18 38.94 -23.99
N LYS A 34 10.09 39.82 -23.03
CA LYS A 34 9.09 40.89 -22.80
C LYS A 34 7.59 40.59 -23.00
N VAL A 35 7.22 39.45 -23.57
CA VAL A 35 5.83 39.00 -23.71
C VAL A 35 5.76 37.56 -23.24
N GLU A 36 5.15 37.35 -22.09
CA GLU A 36 4.83 35.99 -21.61
C GLU A 36 4.01 35.26 -22.67
N THR A 37 4.60 34.24 -23.27
CA THR A 37 3.90 33.36 -24.21
C THR A 37 3.61 32.05 -23.50
N TYR A 38 2.33 31.69 -23.46
CA TYR A 38 1.89 30.45 -22.83
C TYR A 38 1.54 29.44 -23.94
N ALA A 39 2.04 28.23 -23.82
CA ALA A 39 1.63 27.09 -24.61
C ALA A 39 0.94 26.06 -23.72
N VAL A 40 -0.17 25.52 -24.17
CA VAL A 40 -0.80 24.34 -23.55
C VAL A 40 -0.37 23.12 -24.35
N MET A 41 0.41 22.27 -23.73
CA MET A 41 0.95 21.05 -24.36
C MET A 41 0.23 19.82 -23.82
N ALA A 42 -0.01 18.85 -24.71
CA ALA A 42 -0.53 17.57 -24.29
C ALA A 42 0.54 16.77 -23.52
N ILE A 43 0.12 16.06 -22.49
CA ILE A 43 0.99 15.08 -21.82
C ILE A 43 1.29 13.95 -22.84
N PRO A 44 2.53 13.47 -22.92
CA PRO A 44 2.84 12.27 -23.71
C PRO A 44 1.90 11.12 -23.35
N GLY A 45 1.42 10.40 -24.35
CA GLY A 45 0.57 9.23 -24.14
C GLY A 45 1.27 8.16 -23.30
N LEU A 46 0.50 7.36 -22.58
CA LEU A 46 1.00 6.20 -21.88
C LEU A 46 1.04 5.00 -22.82
N THR A 47 2.16 4.31 -22.88
CA THR A 47 2.27 3.01 -23.54
C THR A 47 2.19 1.91 -22.47
N ALA A 48 1.40 0.87 -22.73
CA ALA A 48 1.34 -0.27 -21.83
C ALA A 48 2.73 -0.93 -21.73
N PHE A 49 3.25 -1.01 -20.49
CA PHE A 49 4.52 -1.66 -20.21
C PHE A 49 4.32 -3.18 -20.09
N ALA A 50 3.29 -3.60 -19.38
CA ALA A 50 2.90 -4.99 -19.19
C ALA A 50 1.39 -5.06 -18.93
N ALA A 51 0.72 -6.03 -19.54
CA ALA A 51 -0.70 -6.28 -19.31
C ALA A 51 -1.00 -7.78 -19.54
N PRO A 52 -1.21 -8.59 -18.48
CA PRO A 52 -1.48 -10.01 -18.66
C PRO A 52 -2.92 -10.27 -19.11
N SER A 53 -3.84 -9.34 -18.81
CA SER A 53 -5.27 -9.44 -19.11
C SER A 53 -5.93 -8.06 -19.01
N SER A 54 -7.23 -8.00 -19.31
CA SER A 54 -8.07 -6.81 -19.07
C SER A 54 -8.59 -6.73 -17.63
N ALA A 55 -8.12 -7.58 -16.72
CA ALA A 55 -8.55 -7.59 -15.33
C ALA A 55 -7.98 -6.38 -14.55
N GLU A 56 -8.63 -6.05 -13.46
CA GLU A 56 -8.26 -4.95 -12.58
C GLU A 56 -6.87 -5.16 -11.96
N GLY A 57 -6.01 -4.13 -12.03
CA GLY A 57 -4.78 -4.07 -11.25
C GLY A 57 -5.09 -3.74 -9.80
N ARG A 58 -4.76 -4.66 -8.88
CA ARG A 58 -5.11 -4.56 -7.45
C ARG A 58 -3.97 -4.06 -6.58
N GLY A 59 -2.74 -4.27 -6.97
CA GLY A 59 -1.57 -3.82 -6.24
C GLY A 59 -0.29 -4.07 -7.00
N VAL A 60 0.73 -3.27 -6.69
CA VAL A 60 2.08 -3.38 -7.23
C VAL A 60 3.08 -3.17 -6.11
N HIS A 61 4.10 -4.02 -6.04
CA HIS A 61 5.16 -3.93 -5.06
C HIS A 61 6.50 -4.32 -5.66
N ARG A 62 7.57 -3.70 -5.20
CA ARG A 62 8.93 -4.03 -5.61
C ARG A 62 9.70 -4.64 -4.45
N MET A 63 10.12 -5.89 -4.58
CA MET A 63 11.04 -6.54 -3.65
C MET A 63 12.39 -6.79 -4.37
N GLY A 64 13.45 -6.19 -3.86
CA GLY A 64 14.76 -6.22 -4.50
C GLY A 64 14.73 -5.60 -5.91
N THR A 65 15.04 -6.40 -6.92
CA THR A 65 15.00 -6.00 -8.35
C THR A 65 13.75 -6.46 -9.08
N THR A 66 12.90 -7.24 -8.42
CA THR A 66 11.70 -7.83 -9.03
C THR A 66 10.47 -6.99 -8.68
N LEU A 67 9.68 -6.68 -9.70
CA LEU A 67 8.36 -6.06 -9.53
C LEU A 67 7.32 -7.17 -9.44
N TYR A 68 6.44 -7.07 -8.46
CA TYR A 68 5.29 -7.95 -8.27
C TYR A 68 4.02 -7.18 -8.51
N ALA A 69 3.04 -7.79 -9.16
CA ALA A 69 1.75 -7.19 -9.43
C ALA A 69 0.62 -8.19 -9.21
N VAL A 70 -0.42 -7.78 -8.52
CA VAL A 70 -1.68 -8.53 -8.44
C VAL A 70 -2.64 -7.95 -9.46
N VAL A 71 -3.03 -8.77 -10.45
CA VAL A 71 -3.99 -8.40 -11.49
C VAL A 71 -5.13 -9.44 -11.50
N GLY A 72 -6.35 -8.98 -11.28
CA GLY A 72 -7.47 -9.85 -11.00
C GLY A 72 -7.19 -10.73 -9.78
N THR A 73 -7.22 -12.03 -9.95
CA THR A 73 -6.93 -13.01 -8.89
C THR A 73 -5.54 -13.65 -9.00
N SER A 74 -4.63 -13.07 -9.77
CA SER A 74 -3.30 -13.66 -9.97
C SER A 74 -2.18 -12.73 -9.55
N LEU A 75 -1.18 -13.30 -8.88
CA LEU A 75 0.10 -12.65 -8.61
C LEU A 75 1.05 -12.92 -9.76
N TYR A 76 1.70 -11.89 -10.22
CA TYR A 76 2.71 -11.95 -11.28
C TYR A 76 4.04 -11.36 -10.79
N SER A 77 5.13 -11.96 -11.22
CA SER A 77 6.42 -11.27 -11.29
C SER A 77 6.54 -10.57 -12.64
N VAL A 78 7.10 -9.37 -12.66
CA VAL A 78 7.23 -8.53 -13.85
C VAL A 78 8.70 -8.23 -14.09
N SER A 79 9.20 -8.62 -15.24
CA SER A 79 10.59 -8.34 -15.62
C SER A 79 10.80 -6.89 -16.03
N GLY A 80 12.06 -6.44 -16.06
CA GLY A 80 12.43 -5.09 -16.53
C GLY A 80 12.07 -4.77 -17.99
N VAL A 81 11.66 -5.78 -18.76
CA VAL A 81 11.18 -5.63 -20.15
C VAL A 81 9.67 -5.86 -20.31
N GLY A 82 8.93 -5.92 -19.20
CA GLY A 82 7.47 -6.03 -19.21
C GLY A 82 6.92 -7.45 -19.37
N VAL A 83 7.76 -8.49 -19.28
CA VAL A 83 7.26 -9.87 -19.30
C VAL A 83 6.67 -10.21 -17.94
N MET A 84 5.42 -10.65 -17.92
CA MET A 84 4.70 -11.09 -16.73
C MET A 84 4.64 -12.60 -16.63
N THR A 85 5.10 -13.13 -15.49
CA THR A 85 5.04 -14.56 -15.17
C THR A 85 4.10 -14.78 -14.00
N SER A 86 3.06 -15.60 -14.18
CA SER A 86 2.12 -15.93 -13.11
C SER A 86 2.79 -16.79 -12.05
N LEU A 87 2.66 -16.42 -10.79
CA LEU A 87 3.18 -17.14 -9.64
C LEU A 87 2.09 -17.94 -8.91
N GLY A 88 0.83 -17.53 -9.04
CA GLY A 88 -0.29 -18.22 -8.41
C GLY A 88 -1.48 -17.30 -8.14
N THR A 89 -2.43 -17.82 -7.35
CA THR A 89 -3.70 -17.14 -7.10
C THR A 89 -3.70 -16.43 -5.76
N ILE A 90 -4.21 -15.18 -5.78
CA ILE A 90 -4.51 -14.35 -4.61
C ILE A 90 -6.01 -14.11 -4.58
N GLY A 91 -6.69 -14.62 -3.57
CA GLY A 91 -8.13 -14.43 -3.41
C GLY A 91 -8.57 -13.00 -3.18
N GLY A 92 -9.87 -12.81 -2.92
CA GLY A 92 -10.47 -11.52 -2.62
C GLY A 92 -10.64 -10.61 -3.83
N THR A 93 -11.14 -9.40 -3.56
CA THR A 93 -11.40 -8.32 -4.54
C THR A 93 -10.88 -6.99 -4.00
N GLY A 94 -10.78 -5.97 -4.86
CA GLY A 94 -10.30 -4.64 -4.47
C GLY A 94 -8.78 -4.58 -4.26
N ALA A 95 -8.31 -3.53 -3.61
CA ALA A 95 -6.89 -3.26 -3.43
C ALA A 95 -6.18 -4.37 -2.63
N VAL A 96 -4.90 -4.56 -2.93
CA VAL A 96 -4.03 -5.50 -2.22
C VAL A 96 -2.86 -4.71 -1.64
N ARG A 97 -2.63 -4.86 -0.35
CA ARG A 97 -1.43 -4.34 0.30
C ARG A 97 -0.31 -5.37 0.27
N MET A 98 0.89 -4.93 0.02
CA MET A 98 2.07 -5.78 -0.03
C MET A 98 3.22 -5.11 0.71
N VAL A 99 3.93 -5.89 1.51
CA VAL A 99 5.16 -5.48 2.21
C VAL A 99 6.15 -6.63 2.17
N ASP A 100 7.44 -6.34 2.24
CA ASP A 100 8.48 -7.36 2.17
C ASP A 100 9.58 -7.17 3.23
N ASN A 101 10.33 -8.24 3.48
CA ASN A 101 11.54 -8.25 4.30
C ASN A 101 12.82 -8.40 3.45
N GLY A 102 12.72 -8.27 2.14
CA GLY A 102 13.80 -8.48 1.16
C GLY A 102 13.87 -9.90 0.59
N THR A 103 13.27 -10.89 1.24
CA THR A 103 13.22 -12.30 0.82
C THR A 103 11.80 -12.86 0.71
N GLN A 104 10.94 -12.46 1.61
CA GLN A 104 9.52 -12.85 1.65
C GLN A 104 8.65 -11.64 1.39
N LEU A 105 7.56 -11.84 0.63
CA LEU A 105 6.56 -10.83 0.32
C LEU A 105 5.23 -11.21 0.97
N ALA A 106 4.81 -10.45 1.95
CA ALA A 106 3.50 -10.56 2.56
C ALA A 106 2.46 -9.81 1.72
N ILE A 107 1.32 -10.45 1.50
CA ILE A 107 0.27 -9.97 0.59
C ILE A 107 -1.07 -10.04 1.32
N CYS A 108 -1.68 -8.89 1.56
CA CYS A 108 -2.97 -8.74 2.21
C CYS A 108 -4.02 -8.26 1.19
N PRO A 109 -4.99 -9.09 0.81
CA PRO A 109 -6.07 -8.67 -0.09
C PRO A 109 -7.18 -8.00 0.72
N ASN A 110 -6.92 -6.84 1.28
CA ASN A 110 -7.84 -5.97 2.01
C ASN A 110 -8.73 -6.66 3.09
N THR A 111 -9.26 -7.83 2.81
CA THR A 111 -10.02 -8.67 3.76
C THR A 111 -9.85 -10.14 3.44
N GLY A 112 -9.68 -10.96 4.46
CA GLY A 112 -9.64 -12.42 4.35
C GLY A 112 -8.27 -13.05 4.59
N THR A 113 -7.92 -14.03 3.79
CA THR A 113 -6.68 -14.81 3.97
C THR A 113 -5.45 -13.99 3.62
N GLY A 114 -4.48 -13.90 4.54
CA GLY A 114 -3.14 -13.40 4.27
C GLY A 114 -2.32 -14.41 3.47
N TYR A 115 -1.44 -13.92 2.61
CA TYR A 115 -0.54 -14.74 1.79
C TYR A 115 0.90 -14.31 2.02
N VAL A 116 1.81 -15.25 1.92
CA VAL A 116 3.25 -14.98 1.90
C VAL A 116 3.87 -15.68 0.69
N LEU A 117 4.55 -14.92 -0.13
CA LEU A 117 5.40 -15.46 -1.19
C LEU A 117 6.80 -15.65 -0.61
N ASP A 118 7.31 -16.86 -0.67
CA ASP A 118 8.67 -17.22 -0.33
C ASP A 118 9.26 -18.13 -1.39
N THR A 119 10.49 -17.85 -1.85
CA THR A 119 11.20 -18.64 -2.87
C THR A 119 10.37 -18.99 -4.12
N GLY A 120 9.45 -18.10 -4.51
CA GLY A 120 8.58 -18.28 -5.68
C GLY A 120 7.32 -19.09 -5.40
N VAL A 121 7.08 -19.52 -4.17
CA VAL A 121 5.88 -20.27 -3.73
C VAL A 121 4.97 -19.35 -2.91
N ILE A 122 3.67 -19.38 -3.21
CA ILE A 122 2.66 -18.64 -2.45
C ILE A 122 2.09 -19.58 -1.37
N TYR A 123 2.22 -19.14 -0.12
CA TYR A 123 1.65 -19.80 1.04
C TYR A 123 0.38 -19.08 1.48
N SER A 124 -0.65 -19.83 1.85
CA SER A 124 -1.91 -19.36 2.42
C SER A 124 -2.38 -20.30 3.50
N GLY A 125 -3.31 -19.86 4.34
CA GLY A 125 -3.77 -20.69 5.47
C GLY A 125 -2.62 -20.99 6.45
N ILE A 126 -1.75 -20.02 6.66
CA ILE A 126 -0.60 -20.11 7.55
C ILE A 126 -1.12 -20.32 8.96
N SER A 127 -0.53 -21.28 9.69
CA SER A 127 -0.95 -21.60 11.06
C SER A 127 -0.85 -20.38 11.97
N ASN A 128 -1.86 -20.18 12.81
CA ASN A 128 -2.01 -19.06 13.75
C ASN A 128 -2.15 -17.66 13.11
N LEU A 129 -2.18 -17.54 11.78
CA LEU A 129 -2.54 -16.31 11.10
C LEU A 129 -4.06 -16.31 10.82
N PRO A 130 -4.85 -15.45 11.48
CA PRO A 130 -6.30 -15.37 11.26
C PRO A 130 -6.62 -14.74 9.90
N THR A 131 -7.89 -14.44 9.67
CA THR A 131 -8.30 -13.53 8.61
C THR A 131 -7.79 -12.12 8.92
N VAL A 132 -7.26 -11.44 7.92
CA VAL A 132 -6.52 -10.17 8.07
C VAL A 132 -7.13 -9.07 7.22
N SER A 133 -6.88 -7.82 7.60
CA SER A 133 -7.34 -6.63 6.88
C SER A 133 -6.20 -5.72 6.40
N ASP A 134 -5.05 -5.74 7.06
CA ASP A 134 -3.88 -4.97 6.66
C ASP A 134 -2.57 -5.62 7.10
N VAL A 135 -1.43 -5.17 6.55
CA VAL A 135 -0.12 -5.68 6.87
C VAL A 135 0.95 -4.59 6.82
N ALA A 136 1.89 -4.64 7.76
CA ALA A 136 3.10 -3.83 7.78
C ALA A 136 4.33 -4.70 8.06
N TYR A 137 5.54 -4.18 7.79
CA TYR A 137 6.79 -4.81 8.18
C TYR A 137 7.62 -3.81 8.98
N ILE A 138 8.05 -4.21 10.16
CA ILE A 138 8.82 -3.36 11.09
C ILE A 138 9.79 -4.20 11.91
N ASP A 139 11.05 -3.78 11.99
CA ASP A 139 12.09 -4.36 12.83
C ASP A 139 12.25 -5.89 12.74
N GLY A 140 11.97 -6.45 11.56
CA GLY A 140 12.08 -7.89 11.33
C GLY A 140 10.76 -8.66 11.47
N TYR A 141 9.67 -8.03 11.83
CA TYR A 141 8.37 -8.66 12.03
C TYR A 141 7.38 -8.24 10.93
N PHE A 142 6.66 -9.21 10.38
CA PHE A 142 5.41 -8.93 9.68
C PHE A 142 4.31 -8.76 10.71
N VAL A 143 3.61 -7.65 10.64
CA VAL A 143 2.53 -7.28 11.56
C VAL A 143 1.23 -7.23 10.77
N TRP A 144 0.24 -7.98 11.21
CA TRP A 144 -1.06 -8.05 10.55
C TRP A 144 -2.17 -7.60 11.48
N SER A 145 -3.10 -6.80 11.00
CA SER A 145 -4.35 -6.56 11.71
C SER A 145 -5.31 -7.72 11.47
N ALA A 146 -5.92 -8.23 12.54
CA ALA A 146 -7.01 -9.19 12.41
C ALA A 146 -8.25 -8.48 11.86
N GLN A 147 -8.95 -9.15 10.95
CA GLN A 147 -10.14 -8.59 10.31
C GLN A 147 -11.26 -8.35 11.34
N ASP A 148 -11.90 -7.18 11.26
CA ASP A 148 -13.02 -6.78 12.13
C ASP A 148 -12.69 -6.88 13.64
N SER A 149 -11.44 -6.61 14.01
CA SER A 149 -10.92 -6.75 15.38
C SER A 149 -9.96 -5.61 15.72
N ASP A 150 -9.78 -5.38 17.00
CA ASP A 150 -8.78 -4.51 17.62
C ASP A 150 -7.42 -5.21 17.81
N GLN A 151 -7.28 -6.44 17.33
CA GLN A 151 -6.08 -7.25 17.50
C GLN A 151 -5.13 -7.13 16.31
N PHE A 152 -3.85 -7.21 16.62
CA PHE A 152 -2.80 -7.42 15.63
C PHE A 152 -1.87 -8.56 16.05
N ILE A 153 -1.33 -9.25 15.06
CA ILE A 153 -0.50 -10.43 15.20
C ILE A 153 0.86 -10.16 14.56
N ILE A 154 1.93 -10.63 15.18
CA ILE A 154 3.27 -10.53 14.65
C ILE A 154 3.81 -11.90 14.23
N SER A 155 4.65 -11.92 13.21
CA SER A 155 5.38 -13.12 12.79
C SER A 155 6.55 -13.40 13.75
N SER A 156 7.14 -14.58 13.62
CA SER A 156 8.49 -14.80 14.12
C SER A 156 9.48 -13.85 13.42
N LEU A 157 10.61 -13.60 14.07
CA LEU A 157 11.63 -12.66 13.57
C LEU A 157 12.15 -13.12 12.19
N TYR A 158 12.03 -12.27 11.18
CA TYR A 158 12.41 -12.49 9.79
C TYR A 158 11.69 -13.65 9.05
N ASP A 159 10.66 -14.23 9.66
CA ASP A 159 9.93 -15.35 9.04
C ASP A 159 8.42 -15.12 8.99
N GLY A 160 7.92 -14.75 7.83
CA GLY A 160 6.49 -14.52 7.57
C GLY A 160 5.65 -15.80 7.45
N LEU A 161 6.24 -16.98 7.61
CA LEU A 161 5.53 -18.27 7.59
C LEU A 161 5.32 -18.85 8.98
N SER A 162 5.91 -18.25 10.03
CA SER A 162 5.87 -18.73 11.40
C SER A 162 5.20 -17.71 12.32
N TYR A 163 4.15 -18.12 13.03
CA TYR A 163 3.39 -17.32 13.98
C TYR A 163 3.13 -18.12 15.25
N ASP A 164 3.44 -17.57 16.42
CA ASP A 164 3.01 -18.13 17.70
C ASP A 164 1.59 -17.64 18.01
N ALA A 165 0.76 -18.51 18.57
CA ALA A 165 -0.61 -18.16 18.97
C ALA A 165 -0.67 -17.09 20.09
N LEU A 166 0.45 -16.89 20.80
CA LEU A 166 0.58 -15.89 21.86
C LEU A 166 1.17 -14.57 21.37
N ASP A 167 1.71 -14.52 20.15
CA ASP A 167 2.27 -13.30 19.54
C ASP A 167 1.17 -12.39 18.99
N VAL A 168 0.21 -12.07 19.84
CA VAL A 168 -0.95 -11.21 19.56
C VAL A 168 -1.05 -10.13 20.64
N ALA A 169 -1.40 -8.93 20.20
CA ALA A 169 -1.75 -7.83 21.11
C ALA A 169 -3.05 -7.16 20.67
N THR A 170 -3.66 -6.44 21.60
CA THR A 170 -4.92 -5.73 21.41
C THR A 170 -4.66 -4.23 21.53
N ALA A 171 -5.20 -3.44 20.62
CA ALA A 171 -5.21 -1.99 20.73
C ALA A 171 -6.25 -1.58 21.80
N GLU A 172 -5.78 -1.39 23.05
CA GLU A 172 -6.66 -1.29 24.23
C GLU A 172 -7.11 0.14 24.57
N GLY A 173 -6.70 1.15 23.80
CA GLY A 173 -7.05 2.55 24.08
C GLY A 173 -8.54 2.82 24.03
N ASP A 174 -9.18 2.25 23.06
CA ASP A 174 -10.64 2.14 22.90
C ASP A 174 -10.88 0.87 22.05
N PRO A 175 -11.85 0.00 22.37
CA PRO A 175 -12.07 -1.25 21.64
C PRO A 175 -12.72 -0.97 20.27
N ASP A 176 -11.96 -0.41 19.34
CA ASP A 176 -12.38 -0.18 17.97
C ASP A 176 -11.54 -1.02 16.98
N ALA A 177 -12.17 -1.46 15.89
CA ALA A 177 -11.51 -2.30 14.92
C ALA A 177 -10.35 -1.56 14.21
N ILE A 178 -9.21 -2.22 14.06
CA ILE A 178 -8.06 -1.69 13.32
C ILE A 178 -8.40 -1.68 11.82
N VAL A 179 -8.39 -0.50 11.22
CA VAL A 179 -8.66 -0.28 9.79
C VAL A 179 -7.39 -0.05 8.96
N GLY A 180 -6.25 0.13 9.60
CA GLY A 180 -4.97 0.30 8.91
C GLY A 180 -3.78 0.24 9.83
N ILE A 181 -2.65 -0.22 9.28
CA ILE A 181 -1.35 -0.27 9.97
C ILE A 181 -0.32 0.43 9.11
N ILE A 182 0.49 1.28 9.73
CA ILE A 182 1.61 1.95 9.06
C ILE A 182 2.86 1.86 9.94
N ASN A 183 3.99 1.51 9.33
CA ASN A 183 5.30 1.68 9.93
C ASN A 183 5.86 3.04 9.52
N ASP A 184 6.17 3.89 10.49
CA ASP A 184 6.87 5.15 10.29
C ASP A 184 7.97 5.34 11.34
N HIS A 185 9.21 5.60 10.92
CA HIS A 185 10.37 5.87 11.79
C HIS A 185 10.55 4.88 12.96
N ARG A 186 10.31 3.58 12.72
CA ARG A 186 10.34 2.50 13.74
C ARG A 186 9.19 2.56 14.76
N GLU A 187 8.17 3.30 14.46
CA GLU A 187 6.91 3.31 15.18
C GLU A 187 5.84 2.60 14.37
N LEU A 188 5.08 1.74 15.01
CA LEU A 188 3.93 1.07 14.44
C LEU A 188 2.69 1.89 14.78
N HIS A 189 2.09 2.51 13.78
CA HIS A 189 0.85 3.26 13.94
C HIS A 189 -0.33 2.36 13.60
N LEU A 190 -1.19 2.12 14.58
CA LEU A 190 -2.44 1.39 14.42
C LEU A 190 -3.58 2.41 14.33
N TYR A 191 -4.26 2.40 13.21
CA TYR A 191 -5.43 3.26 12.98
C TYR A 191 -6.68 2.43 13.22
N GLY A 192 -7.41 2.74 14.30
CA GLY A 192 -8.76 2.26 14.55
C GLY A 192 -9.79 3.08 13.81
N VAL A 193 -11.07 2.77 13.99
CA VAL A 193 -12.17 3.53 13.40
C VAL A 193 -12.20 4.95 13.98
N ASP A 194 -11.99 5.09 15.28
CA ASP A 194 -12.08 6.35 16.03
C ASP A 194 -10.76 6.75 16.70
N THR A 195 -9.79 5.83 16.83
CA THR A 195 -8.57 6.04 17.59
C THR A 195 -7.30 5.80 16.76
N VAL A 196 -6.17 6.28 17.27
CA VAL A 196 -4.84 5.97 16.74
C VAL A 196 -3.92 5.62 17.90
N GLU A 197 -3.26 4.49 17.81
CA GLU A 197 -2.25 4.08 18.77
C GLU A 197 -0.88 3.99 18.12
N ILE A 198 0.14 4.35 18.91
CA ILE A 198 1.54 4.23 18.51
C ILE A 198 2.17 3.15 19.36
N TRP A 199 2.79 2.18 18.72
CA TRP A 199 3.50 1.08 19.35
C TRP A 199 4.97 1.09 18.92
N VAL A 200 5.85 0.74 19.83
CA VAL A 200 7.30 0.68 19.61
C VAL A 200 7.85 -0.68 19.96
N ASN A 201 8.87 -1.10 19.21
CA ASN A 201 9.59 -2.32 19.51
C ASN A 201 10.58 -2.06 20.66
N THR A 202 10.34 -2.70 21.80
CA THR A 202 11.20 -2.66 23.00
C THR A 202 12.19 -3.82 23.06
N GLY A 203 12.02 -4.82 22.19
CA GLY A 203 12.82 -6.04 22.20
C GLY A 203 12.52 -6.98 23.37
N ALA A 204 11.36 -6.83 24.03
CA ALA A 204 10.95 -7.73 25.11
C ALA A 204 10.78 -9.17 24.59
N ALA A 205 11.20 -10.15 25.40
CA ALA A 205 11.27 -11.54 24.96
C ALA A 205 9.89 -12.21 24.80
N ALA A 206 8.88 -11.77 25.55
CA ALA A 206 7.55 -12.36 25.50
C ALA A 206 6.72 -11.80 24.33
N PHE A 207 6.66 -10.48 24.21
CA PHE A 207 6.04 -9.77 23.10
C PHE A 207 6.83 -8.47 22.88
N PRO A 208 7.41 -8.25 21.70
CA PRO A 208 8.41 -7.19 21.50
C PRO A 208 7.83 -5.79 21.39
N PHE A 209 6.53 -5.62 21.18
CA PHE A 209 5.92 -4.30 21.00
C PHE A 209 5.20 -3.85 22.26
N GLU A 210 5.37 -2.58 22.60
CA GLU A 210 4.67 -1.91 23.69
C GLU A 210 4.01 -0.62 23.16
N ARG A 211 2.81 -0.34 23.67
CA ARG A 211 2.12 0.90 23.36
C ARG A 211 2.85 2.08 24.00
N GLN A 212 3.12 3.11 23.20
CA GLN A 212 3.59 4.38 23.77
C GLN A 212 2.47 4.99 24.64
N GLY A 213 2.76 5.08 25.95
CA GLY A 213 1.81 5.64 26.90
C GLY A 213 1.55 7.11 26.63
N ASN A 214 0.28 7.46 26.57
CA ASN A 214 -0.31 8.80 26.56
C ASN A 214 0.57 9.92 25.98
N ALA A 215 0.45 10.14 24.69
CA ALA A 215 0.63 11.46 24.13
C ALA A 215 -0.68 12.20 24.18
#